data_4230be965d2e8c30c5c890c9d4194a19
#
_entry.id   4230be965d2e8c30c5c890c9d4194a19
#
_cell.length_a   1.000
_cell.length_b   1.000
_cell.length_c   1.000
_cell.angle_alpha   90.00
_cell.angle_beta   90.00
_cell.angle_gamma   90.00
#
_symmetry.space_group_name_H-M   'P 1'
#
loop_
_entity.id
_entity.type
_entity.pdbx_description
1 polymer ?
#
loop_
_entity_poly.entity_id
_entity_poly.type
_entity_poly.pdbx_seq_one_letter_code
_entity_poly.pdbx_strand_id
1 'polypeptide(L)'
;MDYEKLYINGEWIPGASGDFIEVENPATREIFARVPAGNGDDVDKAAKAAYAAFPAWAKKPLAERITLMERFLAIFKSQEDDLIDITIRELGSPYTFTKVSQVEYQYVRTMSYIDLAPDVPMVEKMAASTTYREPIGVIGCITPWNYPLGQVIQKIIPAMLMGNTVILKPSQHTPLSSYFLADAFEQAGFPKGVFNLVTGRGGEVGDALSSHPLVSMISFTGSTSGGVTVGKRALESVKHISLELGGKSPYVILPSKDHDYSTPIRLCFNSIFLNSGQTCTAFSRLLIPESEKALIEKELSAIAKEYTVGDPTDHDVKLGPVSSMAQYQKISEYISKGLSEGGRLLTGGLPESPDHGYYIHPTIFTNVTNDMTIAQDEIFGPVLCVITYKDTDDAVRIANDTRYGLNAGVYGPKEEAIAIAHRIKAGNVYINASPRDTAAPFGGYKESGLGREGGIYGMLEFTQQKALFDTGD
;
A
#
# COMPACT_ATOMS: atom_id res chain seq x y z
N MET A 1 2.32 20.23 15.95
CA MET A 1 3.05 18.99 16.37
C MET A 1 4.53 19.18 16.17
N ASP A 2 5.38 18.64 17.05
CA ASP A 2 6.85 18.74 16.93
C ASP A 2 7.35 17.50 16.16
N TYR A 3 7.67 17.66 14.87
CA TYR A 3 8.15 16.58 14.01
C TYR A 3 9.65 16.31 14.14
N GLU A 4 10.39 17.07 14.95
CA GLU A 4 11.85 16.95 15.08
C GLU A 4 12.29 15.92 16.13
N LYS A 5 11.39 15.01 16.52
CA LYS A 5 11.64 13.94 17.49
C LYS A 5 11.16 12.59 17.01
N LEU A 6 11.79 11.54 17.50
CA LEU A 6 11.32 10.16 17.38
C LEU A 6 10.40 9.83 18.57
N TYR A 7 9.46 8.91 18.40
CA TYR A 7 8.65 8.40 19.51
C TYR A 7 9.12 7.01 19.89
N ILE A 8 9.85 6.90 20.99
CA ILE A 8 10.45 5.64 21.47
C ILE A 8 10.14 5.46 22.95
N ASN A 9 9.65 4.28 23.30
CA ASN A 9 9.35 3.92 24.70
C ASN A 9 8.37 4.88 25.40
N GLY A 10 7.39 5.40 24.66
CA GLY A 10 6.42 6.34 25.19
C GLY A 10 6.99 7.75 25.47
N GLU A 11 8.04 8.13 24.76
CA GLU A 11 8.71 9.43 24.93
C GLU A 11 9.11 9.99 23.56
N TRP A 12 8.94 11.31 23.39
CA TRP A 12 9.43 12.06 22.25
C TRP A 12 10.88 12.49 22.47
N ILE A 13 11.81 11.83 21.77
CA ILE A 13 13.26 12.04 21.95
C ILE A 13 13.92 12.51 20.65
N PRO A 14 15.03 13.29 20.72
CA PRO A 14 15.81 13.63 19.52
C PRO A 14 16.45 12.38 18.90
N GLY A 15 16.63 12.39 17.56
CA GLY A 15 17.40 11.37 16.87
C GLY A 15 18.87 11.36 17.28
N ALA A 16 19.50 10.19 17.30
CA ALA A 16 20.87 10.02 17.77
C ALA A 16 21.93 10.69 16.87
N SER A 17 21.66 10.81 15.57
CA SER A 17 22.57 11.47 14.62
C SER A 17 22.62 13.00 14.77
N GLY A 18 21.50 13.61 15.22
CA GLY A 18 21.30 15.06 15.15
C GLY A 18 20.97 15.59 13.74
N ASP A 19 20.98 14.73 12.72
CA ASP A 19 20.65 15.06 11.34
C ASP A 19 19.15 15.00 11.08
N PHE A 20 18.70 15.69 10.02
CA PHE A 20 17.30 15.74 9.62
C PHE A 20 17.10 15.35 8.16
N ILE A 21 15.91 14.90 7.85
CA ILE A 21 15.38 14.71 6.50
C ILE A 21 14.34 15.80 6.26
N GLU A 22 14.49 16.53 5.19
CA GLU A 22 13.55 17.53 4.72
C GLU A 22 12.33 16.87 4.09
N VAL A 23 11.15 17.43 4.35
CA VAL A 23 9.88 17.01 3.77
C VAL A 23 9.41 18.09 2.80
N GLU A 24 9.36 17.72 1.53
CA GLU A 24 9.00 18.60 0.43
C GLU A 24 7.51 18.47 0.10
N ASN A 25 6.85 19.58 -0.19
CA ASN A 25 5.52 19.58 -0.80
C ASN A 25 5.65 19.39 -2.31
N PRO A 26 5.21 18.27 -2.89
CA PRO A 26 5.40 17.99 -4.32
C PRO A 26 4.59 18.91 -5.26
N ALA A 27 3.60 19.63 -4.73
CA ALA A 27 2.80 20.59 -5.49
C ALA A 27 3.51 21.93 -5.68
N THR A 28 4.34 22.35 -4.69
CA THR A 28 5.02 23.66 -4.72
C THR A 28 6.55 23.54 -4.74
N ARG A 29 7.06 22.36 -4.39
CA ARG A 29 8.50 22.06 -4.17
C ARG A 29 9.11 22.79 -2.96
N GLU A 30 8.29 23.35 -2.10
CA GLU A 30 8.74 23.97 -0.87
C GLU A 30 9.03 22.92 0.21
N ILE A 31 10.14 23.09 0.91
CA ILE A 31 10.42 22.33 2.14
C ILE A 31 9.59 22.96 3.25
N PHE A 32 8.66 22.19 3.82
CA PHE A 32 7.72 22.72 4.81
C PHE A 32 7.83 22.08 6.20
N ALA A 33 8.59 20.99 6.30
CA ALA A 33 8.86 20.30 7.56
C ALA A 33 10.18 19.54 7.46
N ARG A 34 10.65 19.03 8.60
CA ARG A 34 11.78 18.12 8.68
C ARG A 34 11.56 17.10 9.80
N VAL A 35 12.12 15.91 9.63
CA VAL A 35 12.07 14.83 10.61
C VAL A 35 13.48 14.32 10.91
N PRO A 36 13.74 13.70 12.09
CA PRO A 36 15.06 13.13 12.38
C PRO A 36 15.47 12.10 11.31
N ALA A 37 16.73 12.18 10.88
CA ALA A 37 17.40 11.11 10.16
C ALA A 37 17.89 10.08 11.18
N GLY A 38 16.98 9.23 11.68
CA GLY A 38 17.32 8.17 12.63
C GLY A 38 18.34 7.20 12.05
N ASN A 39 19.05 6.51 12.92
CA ASN A 39 20.12 5.58 12.59
C ASN A 39 20.00 4.24 13.36
N GLY A 40 21.03 3.40 13.31
CA GLY A 40 21.07 2.10 13.99
C GLY A 40 20.93 2.19 15.51
N ASP A 41 21.43 3.25 16.15
CA ASP A 41 21.31 3.44 17.61
C ASP A 41 19.86 3.73 18.02
N ASP A 42 19.12 4.46 17.20
CA ASP A 42 17.69 4.73 17.44
C ASP A 42 16.86 3.45 17.24
N VAL A 43 17.20 2.64 16.24
CA VAL A 43 16.60 1.32 16.05
C VAL A 43 16.88 0.41 17.23
N ASP A 44 18.09 0.37 17.75
CA ASP A 44 18.47 -0.44 18.92
C ASP A 44 17.68 -0.02 20.17
N LYS A 45 17.55 1.31 20.43
CA LYS A 45 16.70 1.82 21.51
C LYS A 45 15.24 1.38 21.37
N ALA A 46 14.67 1.54 20.16
CA ALA A 46 13.29 1.15 19.88
C ALA A 46 13.08 -0.37 20.02
N ALA A 47 14.03 -1.17 19.52
CA ALA A 47 13.98 -2.63 19.62
C ALA A 47 14.06 -3.14 21.06
N LYS A 48 14.92 -2.56 21.88
CA LYS A 48 15.01 -2.85 23.32
C LYS A 48 13.73 -2.48 24.07
N ALA A 49 13.15 -1.31 23.77
CA ALA A 49 11.87 -0.86 24.33
C ALA A 49 10.73 -1.80 23.95
N ALA A 50 10.61 -2.13 22.67
CA ALA A 50 9.57 -3.03 22.17
C ALA A 50 9.71 -4.45 22.75
N TYR A 51 10.93 -4.97 22.83
CA TYR A 51 11.22 -6.28 23.41
C TYR A 51 10.89 -6.34 24.90
N ALA A 52 11.21 -5.30 25.67
CA ALA A 52 10.89 -5.21 27.09
C ALA A 52 9.38 -5.11 27.34
N ALA A 53 8.63 -4.44 26.49
CA ALA A 53 7.17 -4.29 26.59
C ALA A 53 6.41 -5.56 26.16
N PHE A 54 6.99 -6.36 25.27
CA PHE A 54 6.34 -7.50 24.63
C PHE A 54 5.72 -8.51 25.62
N PRO A 55 6.41 -9.03 26.66
CA PRO A 55 5.83 -10.07 27.52
C PRO A 55 4.56 -9.64 28.26
N ALA A 56 4.47 -8.38 28.66
CA ALA A 56 3.30 -7.82 29.33
C ALA A 56 2.17 -7.58 28.34
N TRP A 57 2.48 -7.05 27.15
CA TRP A 57 1.50 -6.80 26.09
C TRP A 57 0.91 -8.09 25.52
N ALA A 58 1.74 -9.11 25.26
CA ALA A 58 1.31 -10.41 24.77
C ALA A 58 0.33 -11.13 25.72
N LYS A 59 0.50 -10.94 27.04
CA LYS A 59 -0.37 -11.51 28.07
C LYS A 59 -1.64 -10.69 28.32
N LYS A 60 -1.71 -9.45 27.84
CA LYS A 60 -2.89 -8.59 28.01
C LYS A 60 -4.08 -9.21 27.31
N PRO A 61 -5.25 -9.36 27.98
CA PRO A 61 -6.47 -9.91 27.35
C PRO A 61 -6.83 -9.16 26.07
N LEU A 62 -7.32 -9.89 25.06
CA LEU A 62 -7.73 -9.30 23.78
C LEU A 62 -8.76 -8.17 23.98
N ALA A 63 -9.73 -8.35 24.88
CA ALA A 63 -10.73 -7.33 25.18
C ALA A 63 -10.12 -6.00 25.68
N GLU A 64 -9.03 -6.05 26.46
CA GLU A 64 -8.35 -4.83 26.91
C GLU A 64 -7.55 -4.18 25.76
N ARG A 65 -6.94 -5.00 24.86
CA ARG A 65 -6.28 -4.48 23.67
C ARG A 65 -7.29 -3.81 22.72
N ILE A 66 -8.48 -4.40 22.57
CA ILE A 66 -9.59 -3.82 21.80
C ILE A 66 -10.01 -2.48 22.42
N THR A 67 -10.23 -2.41 23.73
CA THR A 67 -10.61 -1.15 24.39
C THR A 67 -9.60 -0.02 24.17
N LEU A 68 -8.29 -0.34 24.20
CA LEU A 68 -7.25 0.65 23.89
C LEU A 68 -7.28 1.05 22.40
N MET A 69 -7.55 0.11 21.51
CA MET A 69 -7.64 0.38 20.07
C MET A 69 -8.89 1.22 19.71
N GLU A 70 -10.01 1.03 20.41
CA GLU A 70 -11.20 1.87 20.27
C GLU A 70 -10.93 3.31 20.73
N ARG A 71 -10.20 3.51 21.83
CA ARG A 71 -9.75 4.84 22.27
C ARG A 71 -8.83 5.50 21.25
N PHE A 72 -7.85 4.75 20.74
CA PHE A 72 -7.00 5.19 19.65
C PHE A 72 -7.81 5.64 18.45
N LEU A 73 -8.79 4.83 18.00
CA LEU A 73 -9.62 5.16 16.84
C LEU A 73 -10.45 6.44 17.05
N ALA A 74 -10.95 6.67 18.27
CA ALA A 74 -11.69 7.89 18.60
C ALA A 74 -10.79 9.14 18.49
N ILE A 75 -9.56 9.07 19.01
CA ILE A 75 -8.59 10.16 18.92
C ILE A 75 -8.14 10.36 17.45
N PHE A 76 -7.82 9.28 16.74
CA PHE A 76 -7.43 9.31 15.33
C PHE A 76 -8.50 10.00 14.47
N LYS A 77 -9.79 9.70 14.70
CA LYS A 77 -10.91 10.38 14.03
C LYS A 77 -11.00 11.87 14.36
N SER A 78 -10.68 12.28 15.59
CA SER A 78 -10.72 13.68 15.96
C SER A 78 -9.65 14.55 15.30
N GLN A 79 -8.64 13.92 14.68
CA GLN A 79 -7.54 14.56 13.97
C GLN A 79 -7.77 14.62 12.44
N GLU A 80 -9.00 14.38 11.95
CA GLU A 80 -9.32 14.19 10.52
C GLU A 80 -8.85 15.35 9.64
N ASP A 81 -9.18 16.58 10.00
CA ASP A 81 -8.84 17.76 9.18
C ASP A 81 -7.31 17.95 9.10
N ASP A 82 -6.61 17.77 10.21
CA ASP A 82 -5.15 17.85 10.25
C ASP A 82 -4.49 16.73 9.41
N LEU A 83 -5.04 15.52 9.45
CA LEU A 83 -4.58 14.39 8.66
C LEU A 83 -4.80 14.58 7.17
N ILE A 84 -5.91 15.20 6.78
CA ILE A 84 -6.18 15.56 5.39
C ILE A 84 -5.16 16.60 4.92
N ASP A 85 -4.98 17.70 5.67
CA ASP A 85 -4.03 18.77 5.33
C ASP A 85 -2.60 18.23 5.19
N ILE A 86 -2.12 17.51 6.19
CA ILE A 86 -0.74 17.00 6.18
C ILE A 86 -0.52 15.99 5.04
N THR A 87 -1.50 15.13 4.73
CA THR A 87 -1.38 14.15 3.64
C THR A 87 -1.36 14.85 2.28
N ILE A 88 -2.17 15.88 2.08
CA ILE A 88 -2.12 16.69 0.86
C ILE A 88 -0.74 17.31 0.70
N ARG A 89 -0.20 17.91 1.76
CA ARG A 89 1.08 18.62 1.72
C ARG A 89 2.28 17.70 1.52
N GLU A 90 2.32 16.52 2.16
CA GLU A 90 3.48 15.61 2.05
C GLU A 90 3.42 14.68 0.82
N LEU A 91 2.21 14.38 0.28
CA LEU A 91 2.01 13.46 -0.83
C LEU A 91 1.59 14.12 -2.14
N GLY A 92 0.90 15.27 -2.07
CA GLY A 92 0.27 15.90 -3.23
C GLY A 92 -1.03 15.23 -3.68
N SER A 93 -1.62 14.40 -2.84
CA SER A 93 -2.88 13.71 -3.16
C SER A 93 -4.06 14.68 -3.17
N PRO A 94 -4.97 14.65 -4.20
CA PRO A 94 -6.11 15.56 -4.29
C PRO A 94 -7.05 15.47 -3.08
N TYR A 95 -7.65 16.60 -2.68
CA TYR A 95 -8.47 16.72 -1.48
C TYR A 95 -9.54 15.63 -1.34
N THR A 96 -10.38 15.47 -2.36
CA THR A 96 -11.49 14.50 -2.30
C THR A 96 -10.98 13.07 -2.16
N PHE A 97 -9.92 12.70 -2.87
CA PHE A 97 -9.30 11.39 -2.76
C PHE A 97 -8.61 11.22 -1.40
N THR A 98 -7.91 12.24 -0.92
CA THR A 98 -7.25 12.23 0.40
C THR A 98 -8.26 11.99 1.51
N LYS A 99 -9.34 12.77 1.53
CA LYS A 99 -10.39 12.61 2.52
C LYS A 99 -10.96 11.19 2.55
N VAL A 100 -11.47 10.72 1.42
CA VAL A 100 -12.20 9.45 1.35
C VAL A 100 -11.27 8.24 1.45
N SER A 101 -10.18 8.23 0.66
CA SER A 101 -9.35 7.02 0.48
C SER A 101 -8.12 6.97 1.38
N GLN A 102 -7.49 8.13 1.64
CA GLN A 102 -6.30 8.18 2.47
C GLN A 102 -6.63 8.24 3.96
N VAL A 103 -7.71 8.93 4.38
CA VAL A 103 -8.05 9.18 5.77
C VAL A 103 -9.27 8.37 6.22
N GLU A 104 -10.49 8.68 5.74
CA GLU A 104 -11.74 8.06 6.23
C GLU A 104 -11.75 6.53 6.06
N TYR A 105 -11.24 6.02 4.94
CA TYR A 105 -11.16 4.57 4.72
C TYR A 105 -10.30 3.86 5.77
N GLN A 106 -9.35 4.56 6.40
CA GLN A 106 -8.51 3.96 7.45
C GLN A 106 -9.27 3.81 8.77
N TYR A 107 -10.28 4.64 9.02
CA TYR A 107 -11.20 4.44 10.15
C TYR A 107 -12.02 3.16 9.96
N VAL A 108 -12.56 2.96 8.75
CA VAL A 108 -13.32 1.74 8.40
C VAL A 108 -12.43 0.51 8.53
N ARG A 109 -11.19 0.59 8.04
CA ARG A 109 -10.21 -0.51 8.13
C ARG A 109 -9.84 -0.83 9.58
N THR A 110 -9.58 0.17 10.41
CA THR A 110 -9.26 -0.02 11.83
C THR A 110 -10.42 -0.67 12.56
N MET A 111 -11.66 -0.19 12.32
CA MET A 111 -12.86 -0.78 12.90
C MET A 111 -13.02 -2.25 12.47
N SER A 112 -12.83 -2.55 11.18
CA SER A 112 -12.89 -3.91 10.67
C SER A 112 -11.92 -4.87 11.37
N TYR A 113 -10.70 -4.42 11.69
CA TYR A 113 -9.77 -5.25 12.49
C TYR A 113 -10.22 -5.43 13.94
N ILE A 114 -10.79 -4.38 14.56
CA ILE A 114 -11.34 -4.45 15.92
C ILE A 114 -12.48 -5.48 15.97
N ASP A 115 -13.42 -5.39 15.04
CA ASP A 115 -14.60 -6.24 14.97
C ASP A 115 -14.26 -7.70 14.68
N LEU A 116 -13.26 -7.96 13.83
CA LEU A 116 -12.84 -9.30 13.43
C LEU A 116 -11.86 -9.97 14.41
N ALA A 117 -11.20 -9.21 15.28
CA ALA A 117 -10.18 -9.75 16.17
C ALA A 117 -10.68 -10.89 17.10
N PRO A 118 -11.91 -10.84 17.64
CA PRO A 118 -12.46 -11.96 18.44
C PRO A 118 -12.65 -13.27 17.66
N ASP A 119 -12.82 -13.18 16.33
CA ASP A 119 -13.08 -14.33 15.45
C ASP A 119 -11.79 -15.01 14.97
N VAL A 120 -10.61 -14.46 15.29
CA VAL A 120 -9.33 -15.09 14.94
C VAL A 120 -9.20 -16.43 15.68
N PRO A 121 -8.97 -17.56 14.97
CA PRO A 121 -8.89 -18.88 15.57
C PRO A 121 -7.58 -19.06 16.36
N MET A 122 -7.55 -18.55 17.59
CA MET A 122 -6.36 -18.61 18.45
C MET A 122 -6.11 -19.99 19.05
N VAL A 123 -7.12 -20.86 19.10
CA VAL A 123 -7.03 -22.23 19.62
C VAL A 123 -7.79 -23.18 18.71
N GLU A 124 -7.14 -24.22 18.25
CA GLU A 124 -7.73 -25.25 17.38
C GLU A 124 -7.48 -26.64 17.99
N LYS A 125 -8.56 -27.39 18.27
CA LYS A 125 -8.46 -28.77 18.76
C LYS A 125 -8.35 -29.76 17.61
N MET A 126 -7.36 -30.61 17.67
CA MET A 126 -7.13 -31.71 16.74
C MET A 126 -7.44 -33.05 17.42
N ALA A 127 -7.25 -34.19 16.72
CA ALA A 127 -7.56 -35.51 17.26
C ALA A 127 -6.71 -35.90 18.48
N ALA A 128 -5.44 -35.49 18.53
CA ALA A 128 -4.49 -35.86 19.59
C ALA A 128 -3.60 -34.67 20.02
N SER A 129 -4.04 -33.44 19.73
CA SER A 129 -3.29 -32.25 20.12
C SER A 129 -4.21 -31.03 20.13
N THR A 130 -3.75 -29.96 20.75
CA THR A 130 -4.35 -28.62 20.66
C THR A 130 -3.31 -27.67 20.10
N THR A 131 -3.65 -26.98 19.02
CA THR A 131 -2.80 -25.92 18.42
C THR A 131 -3.20 -24.58 19.00
N TYR A 132 -2.22 -23.86 19.50
CA TYR A 132 -2.35 -22.49 19.98
C TYR A 132 -1.64 -21.54 19.03
N ARG A 133 -2.21 -20.37 18.80
CA ARG A 133 -1.53 -19.26 18.13
C ARG A 133 -1.03 -18.27 19.16
N GLU A 134 0.22 -17.92 19.06
CA GLU A 134 0.90 -16.98 19.95
C GLU A 134 1.43 -15.80 19.13
N PRO A 135 1.54 -14.58 19.72
CA PRO A 135 2.19 -13.47 19.03
C PRO A 135 3.65 -13.81 18.71
N ILE A 136 4.14 -13.28 17.57
CA ILE A 136 5.51 -13.55 17.09
C ILE A 136 6.56 -12.83 17.94
N GLY A 137 6.29 -11.59 18.39
CA GLY A 137 7.25 -10.81 19.15
C GLY A 137 7.29 -9.34 18.77
N VAL A 138 8.50 -8.83 18.49
CA VAL A 138 8.71 -7.46 17.98
C VAL A 138 8.58 -7.45 16.46
N ILE A 139 7.70 -6.61 15.94
CA ILE A 139 7.46 -6.47 14.50
C ILE A 139 8.09 -5.18 13.99
N GLY A 140 8.99 -5.28 13.03
CA GLY A 140 9.48 -4.15 12.24
C GLY A 140 8.54 -3.88 11.07
N CYS A 141 7.85 -2.74 11.07
CA CYS A 141 6.97 -2.31 10.00
C CYS A 141 7.65 -1.24 9.15
N ILE A 142 7.87 -1.53 7.86
CA ILE A 142 8.50 -0.62 6.90
C ILE A 142 7.48 -0.30 5.82
N THR A 143 7.09 0.99 5.69
CA THR A 143 5.98 1.40 4.83
C THR A 143 6.40 2.35 3.71
N PRO A 144 5.72 2.32 2.55
CA PRO A 144 5.96 3.21 1.43
C PRO A 144 5.28 4.57 1.64
N TRP A 145 5.43 5.43 0.64
CA TRP A 145 4.96 6.82 0.68
C TRP A 145 3.57 7.06 0.08
N ASN A 146 3.05 6.15 -0.73
CA ASN A 146 1.87 6.40 -1.58
C ASN A 146 0.51 6.32 -0.86
N TYR A 147 0.43 5.60 0.23
CA TYR A 147 -0.71 5.56 1.15
C TYR A 147 -0.17 5.62 2.60
N PRO A 148 0.32 6.79 3.04
CA PRO A 148 1.10 6.90 4.27
C PRO A 148 0.34 6.43 5.51
N LEU A 149 -0.95 6.71 5.63
CA LEU A 149 -1.78 6.18 6.72
C LEU A 149 -2.19 4.73 6.46
N GLY A 150 -2.67 4.44 5.25
CA GLY A 150 -3.24 3.15 4.91
C GLY A 150 -2.27 1.99 5.07
N GLN A 151 -1.03 2.15 4.60
CA GLN A 151 0.00 1.12 4.70
C GLN A 151 0.50 0.92 6.13
N VAL A 152 0.49 1.98 6.93
CA VAL A 152 0.83 1.89 8.36
C VAL A 152 -0.26 1.14 9.12
N ILE A 153 -1.51 1.60 9.04
CA ILE A 153 -2.67 1.01 9.73
C ILE A 153 -2.80 -0.50 9.41
N GLN A 154 -2.60 -0.88 8.15
CA GLN A 154 -2.74 -2.26 7.69
C GLN A 154 -1.71 -3.22 8.32
N LYS A 155 -0.62 -2.70 8.87
CA LYS A 155 0.44 -3.47 9.55
C LYS A 155 0.35 -3.38 11.07
N ILE A 156 0.30 -2.15 11.61
CA ILE A 156 0.45 -1.95 13.05
C ILE A 156 -0.80 -2.38 13.83
N ILE A 157 -2.00 -2.14 13.31
CA ILE A 157 -3.24 -2.46 14.03
C ILE A 157 -3.40 -3.97 14.22
N PRO A 158 -3.36 -4.81 13.15
CA PRO A 158 -3.47 -6.26 13.33
C PRO A 158 -2.31 -6.84 14.17
N ALA A 159 -1.06 -6.35 14.00
CA ALA A 159 0.07 -6.79 14.80
C ALA A 159 -0.17 -6.55 16.31
N MET A 160 -0.61 -5.33 16.67
CA MET A 160 -0.84 -4.97 18.07
C MET A 160 -2.08 -5.67 18.66
N LEU A 161 -3.16 -5.85 17.89
CA LEU A 161 -4.33 -6.62 18.30
C LEU A 161 -3.96 -8.08 18.57
N MET A 162 -3.06 -8.67 17.80
CA MET A 162 -2.56 -10.05 18.05
C MET A 162 -1.50 -10.13 19.16
N GLY A 163 -1.19 -9.02 19.84
CA GLY A 163 -0.33 -9.02 21.03
C GLY A 163 1.15 -8.79 20.75
N ASN A 164 1.51 -8.36 19.55
CA ASN A 164 2.88 -8.00 19.20
C ASN A 164 3.18 -6.54 19.57
N THR A 165 4.46 -6.23 19.75
CA THR A 165 4.95 -4.85 19.82
C THR A 165 5.52 -4.41 18.48
N VAL A 166 5.51 -3.09 18.19
CA VAL A 166 5.77 -2.58 16.84
C VAL A 166 6.82 -1.49 16.86
N ILE A 167 7.70 -1.54 15.85
CA ILE A 167 8.58 -0.44 15.46
C ILE A 167 8.20 -0.05 14.04
N LEU A 168 7.67 1.16 13.89
CA LEU A 168 7.29 1.70 12.60
C LEU A 168 8.41 2.54 12.02
N LYS A 169 8.80 2.21 10.78
CA LYS A 169 9.61 3.06 9.91
C LYS A 169 8.76 3.51 8.72
N PRO A 170 8.19 4.72 8.74
CA PRO A 170 7.47 5.26 7.59
C PRO A 170 8.42 5.65 6.47
N SER A 171 7.88 5.91 5.29
CA SER A 171 8.67 6.49 4.20
C SER A 171 9.24 7.86 4.60
N GLN A 172 10.45 8.16 4.14
CA GLN A 172 11.07 9.45 4.32
C GLN A 172 10.39 10.59 3.53
N HIS A 173 9.58 10.24 2.50
CA HIS A 173 8.87 11.21 1.67
C HIS A 173 7.54 11.65 2.29
N THR A 174 6.88 10.76 3.07
CA THR A 174 5.59 11.03 3.70
C THR A 174 5.59 10.49 5.13
N PRO A 175 6.43 11.05 6.03
CA PRO A 175 6.55 10.54 7.39
C PRO A 175 5.55 11.18 8.37
N LEU A 176 4.99 12.35 8.03
CA LEU A 176 4.36 13.25 9.01
C LEU A 176 3.03 12.72 9.54
N SER A 177 2.22 12.07 8.70
CA SER A 177 0.98 11.44 9.13
C SER A 177 1.21 10.36 10.22
N SER A 178 2.39 9.73 10.28
CA SER A 178 2.74 8.76 11.32
C SER A 178 2.93 9.36 12.70
N TYR A 179 3.22 10.65 12.79
CA TYR A 179 3.32 11.38 14.07
C TYR A 179 1.95 11.53 14.74
N PHE A 180 0.90 11.76 13.95
CA PHE A 180 -0.47 11.77 14.45
C PHE A 180 -0.89 10.42 15.02
N LEU A 181 -0.47 9.33 14.41
CA LEU A 181 -0.71 7.98 14.94
C LEU A 181 0.03 7.76 16.26
N ALA A 182 1.31 8.19 16.36
CA ALA A 182 2.09 8.07 17.59
C ALA A 182 1.45 8.88 18.74
N ASP A 183 1.04 10.11 18.46
CA ASP A 183 0.30 10.96 19.40
C ASP A 183 -1.02 10.33 19.84
N ALA A 184 -1.78 9.75 18.89
CA ALA A 184 -3.04 9.09 19.21
C ALA A 184 -2.83 7.82 20.08
N PHE A 185 -1.77 7.05 19.88
CA PHE A 185 -1.41 5.91 20.75
C PHE A 185 -1.03 6.37 22.16
N GLU A 186 -0.25 7.46 22.29
CA GLU A 186 0.10 8.05 23.58
C GLU A 186 -1.14 8.50 24.33
N GLN A 187 -2.02 9.30 23.72
CA GLN A 187 -3.27 9.78 24.29
C GLN A 187 -4.24 8.66 24.64
N ALA A 188 -4.31 7.58 23.86
CA ALA A 188 -5.13 6.41 24.13
C ALA A 188 -4.65 5.59 25.36
N GLY A 189 -3.44 5.85 25.83
CA GLY A 189 -2.86 5.20 27.02
C GLY A 189 -2.24 3.83 26.72
N PHE A 190 -1.71 3.63 25.53
CA PHE A 190 -0.93 2.41 25.23
C PHE A 190 0.31 2.34 26.12
N PRO A 191 0.68 1.14 26.60
CA PRO A 191 1.88 0.97 27.43
C PRO A 191 3.14 1.40 26.67
N LYS A 192 4.09 2.01 27.38
CA LYS A 192 5.40 2.40 26.83
C LYS A 192 6.07 1.22 26.12
N GLY A 193 6.64 1.47 24.95
CA GLY A 193 7.35 0.46 24.15
C GLY A 193 6.45 -0.42 23.26
N VAL A 194 5.12 -0.43 23.42
CA VAL A 194 4.22 -1.21 22.56
C VAL A 194 4.22 -0.69 21.12
N PHE A 195 4.24 0.62 20.95
CA PHE A 195 4.41 1.29 19.66
C PHE A 195 5.64 2.21 19.72
N ASN A 196 6.47 2.16 18.66
CA ASN A 196 7.63 3.03 18.50
C ASN A 196 7.69 3.55 17.06
N LEU A 197 8.07 4.81 16.87
CA LEU A 197 8.22 5.47 15.58
C LEU A 197 9.67 5.90 15.39
N VAL A 198 10.32 5.37 14.36
CA VAL A 198 11.69 5.74 13.97
C VAL A 198 11.68 6.17 12.51
N THR A 199 11.79 7.48 12.26
CA THR A 199 11.98 8.04 10.93
C THR A 199 13.43 7.87 10.47
N GLY A 200 13.68 7.83 9.17
CA GLY A 200 15.02 7.67 8.61
C GLY A 200 15.02 7.08 7.20
N ARG A 201 16.22 7.01 6.61
CA ARG A 201 16.41 6.47 5.26
C ARG A 201 16.27 4.96 5.22
N GLY A 202 15.80 4.43 4.08
CA GLY A 202 15.59 2.99 3.88
C GLY A 202 16.88 2.17 4.03
N GLY A 203 17.99 2.66 3.46
CA GLY A 203 19.30 1.99 3.52
C GLY A 203 19.97 2.02 4.89
N GLU A 204 19.48 2.81 5.83
CA GLU A 204 20.03 2.92 7.17
C GLU A 204 19.10 2.33 8.22
N VAL A 205 17.98 3.00 8.50
CA VAL A 205 16.99 2.52 9.49
C VAL A 205 16.28 1.24 9.03
N GLY A 206 15.97 1.13 7.72
CA GLY A 206 15.35 -0.09 7.17
C GLY A 206 16.28 -1.30 7.24
N ASP A 207 17.55 -1.14 6.92
CA ASP A 207 18.55 -2.21 7.01
C ASP A 207 18.80 -2.61 8.47
N ALA A 208 19.01 -1.62 9.36
CA ALA A 208 19.20 -1.86 10.79
C ALA A 208 17.98 -2.61 11.41
N LEU A 209 16.76 -2.20 11.06
CA LEU A 209 15.54 -2.85 11.55
C LEU A 209 15.41 -4.30 11.03
N SER A 210 15.74 -4.52 9.75
CA SER A 210 15.65 -5.83 9.11
C SER A 210 16.66 -6.85 9.66
N SER A 211 17.83 -6.38 10.11
CA SER A 211 18.91 -7.22 10.66
C SER A 211 18.90 -7.30 12.19
N HIS A 212 18.11 -6.47 12.90
CA HIS A 212 18.19 -6.36 14.36
C HIS A 212 17.80 -7.67 15.08
N PRO A 213 18.63 -8.19 16.02
CA PRO A 213 18.40 -9.52 16.64
C PRO A 213 17.14 -9.61 17.51
N LEU A 214 16.66 -8.50 18.08
CA LEU A 214 15.44 -8.48 18.89
C LEU A 214 14.15 -8.32 18.05
N VAL A 215 14.26 -8.08 16.76
CA VAL A 215 13.11 -8.04 15.84
C VAL A 215 12.83 -9.43 15.31
N SER A 216 11.59 -9.91 15.50
CA SER A 216 11.18 -11.29 15.16
C SER A 216 10.54 -11.39 13.77
N MET A 217 9.95 -10.32 13.27
CA MET A 217 9.29 -10.28 11.96
C MET A 217 9.51 -8.92 11.29
N ILE A 218 9.62 -8.93 9.95
CA ILE A 218 9.55 -7.74 9.12
C ILE A 218 8.29 -7.78 8.26
N SER A 219 7.46 -6.76 8.39
CA SER A 219 6.34 -6.48 7.49
C SER A 219 6.70 -5.28 6.62
N PHE A 220 6.90 -5.53 5.34
CA PHE A 220 7.39 -4.55 4.35
C PHE A 220 6.37 -4.33 3.24
N THR A 221 6.15 -3.06 2.87
CA THR A 221 5.51 -2.70 1.60
C THR A 221 6.40 -1.74 0.85
N GLY A 222 6.62 -2.00 -0.45
CA GLY A 222 7.45 -1.15 -1.29
C GLY A 222 7.75 -1.78 -2.65
N SER A 223 8.87 -1.35 -3.28
CA SER A 223 9.31 -1.92 -4.56
C SER A 223 9.73 -3.38 -4.43
N THR A 224 9.62 -4.16 -5.51
CA THR A 224 10.11 -5.55 -5.55
C THR A 224 11.58 -5.64 -5.17
N SER A 225 12.43 -4.75 -5.68
CA SER A 225 13.86 -4.73 -5.32
C SER A 225 14.11 -4.43 -3.85
N GLY A 226 13.34 -3.50 -3.26
CA GLY A 226 13.36 -3.20 -1.82
C GLY A 226 12.95 -4.41 -0.99
N GLY A 227 11.87 -5.09 -1.38
CA GLY A 227 11.41 -6.31 -0.71
C GLY A 227 12.43 -7.45 -0.75
N VAL A 228 13.09 -7.65 -1.89
CA VAL A 228 14.19 -8.63 -2.00
C VAL A 228 15.35 -8.29 -1.07
N THR A 229 15.73 -7.00 -0.96
CA THR A 229 16.81 -6.56 -0.07
C THR A 229 16.45 -6.79 1.39
N VAL A 230 15.28 -6.33 1.81
CA VAL A 230 14.75 -6.51 3.18
C VAL A 230 14.61 -8.00 3.52
N GLY A 231 14.07 -8.78 2.58
CA GLY A 231 13.89 -10.22 2.76
C GLY A 231 15.22 -10.97 2.96
N LYS A 232 16.24 -10.65 2.18
CA LYS A 232 17.59 -11.23 2.36
C LYS A 232 18.14 -10.92 3.75
N ARG A 233 18.04 -9.67 4.20
CA ARG A 233 18.50 -9.26 5.54
C ARG A 233 17.75 -9.97 6.66
N ALA A 234 16.43 -10.05 6.58
CA ALA A 234 15.61 -10.72 7.57
C ALA A 234 15.91 -12.21 7.67
N LEU A 235 16.17 -12.87 6.53
CA LEU A 235 16.48 -14.31 6.47
C LEU A 235 17.87 -14.66 7.01
N GLU A 236 18.80 -13.73 7.15
CA GLU A 236 20.10 -13.98 7.83
C GLU A 236 19.92 -14.47 9.28
N SER A 237 18.79 -14.14 9.92
CA SER A 237 18.42 -14.62 11.27
C SER A 237 17.05 -15.31 11.31
N VAL A 238 16.58 -15.83 10.16
CA VAL A 238 15.35 -16.63 10.01
C VAL A 238 14.12 -15.92 10.59
N LYS A 239 13.99 -14.61 10.39
CA LYS A 239 12.79 -13.85 10.81
C LYS A 239 11.58 -14.21 9.96
N HIS A 240 10.39 -14.08 10.54
CA HIS A 240 9.16 -14.05 9.76
C HIS A 240 9.17 -12.83 8.81
N ILE A 241 8.58 -13.01 7.62
CA ILE A 241 8.55 -11.97 6.59
C ILE A 241 7.16 -11.91 5.97
N SER A 242 6.59 -10.70 5.87
CA SER A 242 5.46 -10.39 5.01
C SER A 242 5.87 -9.28 4.06
N LEU A 243 5.68 -9.48 2.75
CA LEU A 243 6.11 -8.58 1.69
C LEU A 243 4.91 -8.24 0.80
N GLU A 244 4.57 -6.96 0.72
CA GLU A 244 3.62 -6.41 -0.25
C GLU A 244 4.39 -5.54 -1.24
N LEU A 245 4.40 -5.95 -2.52
CA LEU A 245 5.29 -5.41 -3.53
C LEU A 245 4.53 -4.83 -4.72
N GLY A 246 5.23 -4.60 -5.83
CA GLY A 246 4.68 -3.97 -7.01
C GLY A 246 3.65 -4.80 -7.76
N GLY A 247 2.99 -4.15 -8.71
CA GLY A 247 2.00 -4.77 -9.59
C GLY A 247 2.04 -4.24 -11.01
N LYS A 248 1.49 -5.01 -11.94
CA LYS A 248 1.20 -4.60 -13.33
C LYS A 248 -0.17 -5.14 -13.71
N SER A 249 -1.18 -4.66 -13.01
CA SER A 249 -2.50 -5.27 -12.95
C SER A 249 -3.26 -5.14 -14.28
N PRO A 250 -3.76 -6.27 -14.83
CA PRO A 250 -4.62 -6.24 -16.01
C PRO A 250 -6.06 -5.89 -15.63
N TYR A 251 -6.72 -5.14 -16.49
CA TYR A 251 -8.16 -4.95 -16.50
C TYR A 251 -8.72 -5.41 -17.83
N VAL A 252 -9.49 -6.49 -17.84
CA VAL A 252 -10.04 -7.12 -19.04
C VAL A 252 -11.46 -6.61 -19.25
N ILE A 253 -11.72 -5.95 -20.36
CA ILE A 253 -13.07 -5.57 -20.80
C ILE A 253 -13.54 -6.59 -21.84
N LEU A 254 -14.68 -7.25 -21.57
CA LEU A 254 -15.29 -8.18 -22.52
C LEU A 254 -16.16 -7.44 -23.55
N PRO A 255 -16.43 -8.03 -24.73
CA PRO A 255 -17.31 -7.43 -25.73
C PRO A 255 -18.68 -7.08 -25.14
N SER A 256 -19.14 -5.85 -25.40
CA SER A 256 -20.47 -5.38 -24.99
C SER A 256 -21.47 -5.50 -26.13
N LYS A 257 -22.67 -6.01 -25.83
CA LYS A 257 -23.77 -6.09 -26.85
C LYS A 257 -24.26 -4.72 -27.28
N ASP A 258 -24.20 -3.74 -26.36
CA ASP A 258 -24.68 -2.38 -26.61
C ASP A 258 -23.56 -1.46 -27.09
N HIS A 259 -22.35 -1.99 -27.25
CA HIS A 259 -21.16 -1.22 -27.63
C HIS A 259 -20.90 0.03 -26.76
N ASP A 260 -21.32 -0.02 -25.48
CA ASP A 260 -21.05 1.02 -24.49
C ASP A 260 -19.93 0.54 -23.53
N TYR A 261 -18.84 1.27 -23.54
CA TYR A 261 -17.64 0.99 -22.71
C TYR A 261 -17.36 2.09 -21.68
N SER A 262 -18.25 3.07 -21.54
CA SER A 262 -18.06 4.23 -20.67
C SER A 262 -17.87 3.83 -19.20
N THR A 263 -18.67 2.90 -18.69
CA THR A 263 -18.57 2.43 -17.31
C THR A 263 -17.25 1.71 -17.02
N PRO A 264 -16.84 0.66 -17.77
CA PRO A 264 -15.58 -0.02 -17.52
C PRO A 264 -14.36 0.89 -17.71
N ILE A 265 -14.40 1.84 -18.64
CA ILE A 265 -13.33 2.82 -18.82
C ILE A 265 -13.20 3.70 -17.57
N ARG A 266 -14.30 4.22 -17.02
CA ARG A 266 -14.29 5.03 -15.80
C ARG A 266 -13.76 4.25 -14.60
N LEU A 267 -14.13 2.96 -14.46
CA LEU A 267 -13.60 2.08 -13.42
C LEU A 267 -12.08 1.89 -13.58
N CYS A 268 -11.60 1.66 -14.79
CA CYS A 268 -10.18 1.58 -15.08
C CYS A 268 -9.47 2.89 -14.75
N PHE A 269 -10.00 4.04 -15.19
CA PHE A 269 -9.41 5.35 -14.96
C PHE A 269 -9.39 5.73 -13.48
N ASN A 270 -10.46 5.43 -12.74
CA ASN A 270 -10.47 5.62 -11.29
C ASN A 270 -9.42 4.74 -10.58
N SER A 271 -9.06 3.60 -11.16
CA SER A 271 -7.98 2.76 -10.62
C SER A 271 -6.59 3.30 -10.96
N ILE A 272 -6.35 3.75 -12.21
CA ILE A 272 -5.01 4.14 -12.67
C ILE A 272 -4.70 5.62 -12.46
N PHE A 273 -5.69 6.52 -12.50
CA PHE A 273 -5.41 7.96 -12.43
C PHE A 273 -5.58 8.54 -11.03
N LEU A 274 -6.41 7.96 -10.17
CA LEU A 274 -6.46 8.38 -8.77
C LEU A 274 -5.09 8.21 -8.09
N ASN A 275 -4.77 9.09 -7.16
CA ASN A 275 -3.44 9.21 -6.56
C ASN A 275 -2.32 9.37 -7.61
N SER A 276 -2.62 9.96 -8.77
CA SER A 276 -1.71 10.16 -9.90
C SER A 276 -1.01 8.86 -10.36
N GLY A 277 -1.72 7.74 -10.31
CA GLY A 277 -1.23 6.43 -10.69
C GLY A 277 -0.28 5.76 -9.70
N GLN A 278 -0.06 6.35 -8.55
CA GLN A 278 0.88 5.90 -7.52
C GLN A 278 0.26 4.82 -6.61
N THR A 279 -0.28 3.77 -7.22
CA THR A 279 -1.04 2.71 -6.56
C THR A 279 -0.57 1.34 -7.06
N CYS A 280 -0.15 0.47 -6.15
CA CYS A 280 0.34 -0.88 -6.49
C CYS A 280 -0.73 -1.75 -7.17
N THR A 281 -2.03 -1.51 -6.87
CA THR A 281 -3.17 -2.23 -7.46
C THR A 281 -3.73 -1.59 -8.71
N ALA A 282 -3.13 -0.49 -9.22
CA ALA A 282 -3.63 0.26 -10.37
C ALA A 282 -3.79 -0.63 -11.62
N PHE A 283 -4.93 -0.55 -12.29
CA PHE A 283 -5.17 -1.23 -13.57
C PHE A 283 -4.37 -0.54 -14.68
N SER A 284 -3.07 -0.82 -14.72
CA SER A 284 -2.13 -0.16 -15.64
C SER A 284 -2.03 -0.82 -17.01
N ARG A 285 -2.64 -2.01 -17.18
CA ARG A 285 -2.84 -2.67 -18.48
C ARG A 285 -4.33 -2.86 -18.74
N LEU A 286 -4.87 -2.14 -19.71
CA LEU A 286 -6.26 -2.30 -20.17
C LEU A 286 -6.27 -3.25 -21.36
N LEU A 287 -6.91 -4.42 -21.22
CA LEU A 287 -7.06 -5.43 -22.24
C LEU A 287 -8.44 -5.30 -22.89
N ILE A 288 -8.48 -5.04 -24.20
CA ILE A 288 -9.72 -4.79 -24.95
C ILE A 288 -9.86 -5.72 -26.15
N PRO A 289 -11.09 -6.06 -26.58
CA PRO A 289 -11.30 -6.84 -27.80
C PRO A 289 -10.74 -6.10 -29.02
N GLU A 290 -9.99 -6.80 -29.89
CA GLU A 290 -9.42 -6.22 -31.12
C GLU A 290 -10.52 -5.65 -32.03
N SER A 291 -11.66 -6.31 -32.13
CA SER A 291 -12.81 -5.87 -32.93
C SER A 291 -13.41 -4.53 -32.48
N GLU A 292 -13.29 -4.18 -31.20
CA GLU A 292 -13.87 -2.97 -30.60
C GLU A 292 -12.86 -1.83 -30.42
N LYS A 293 -11.61 -2.04 -30.84
CA LYS A 293 -10.48 -1.13 -30.59
C LYS A 293 -10.80 0.33 -30.94
N ALA A 294 -11.30 0.59 -32.16
CA ALA A 294 -11.54 1.95 -32.63
C ALA A 294 -12.61 2.68 -31.80
N LEU A 295 -13.65 1.97 -31.39
CA LEU A 295 -14.71 2.52 -30.55
C LEU A 295 -14.18 2.83 -29.14
N ILE A 296 -13.51 1.87 -28.52
CA ILE A 296 -12.96 2.03 -27.18
C ILE A 296 -11.89 3.15 -27.14
N GLU A 297 -11.01 3.23 -28.13
CA GLU A 297 -10.01 4.33 -28.21
C GLU A 297 -10.66 5.71 -28.27
N LYS A 298 -11.79 5.85 -29.00
CA LYS A 298 -12.57 7.09 -29.07
C LYS A 298 -13.14 7.46 -27.70
N GLU A 299 -13.72 6.50 -26.98
CA GLU A 299 -14.27 6.71 -25.64
C GLU A 299 -13.19 7.01 -24.61
N LEU A 300 -12.05 6.29 -24.63
CA LEU A 300 -10.88 6.58 -23.78
C LEU A 300 -10.44 8.03 -23.93
N SER A 301 -10.31 8.51 -25.17
CA SER A 301 -9.89 9.90 -25.46
C SER A 301 -10.92 10.94 -24.99
N ALA A 302 -12.20 10.61 -25.01
CA ALA A 302 -13.27 11.51 -24.57
C ALA A 302 -13.31 11.60 -23.04
N ILE A 303 -13.30 10.44 -22.35
CA ILE A 303 -13.42 10.35 -20.89
C ILE A 303 -12.13 10.86 -20.20
N ALA A 304 -10.95 10.70 -20.81
CA ALA A 304 -9.69 11.20 -20.23
C ALA A 304 -9.70 12.71 -19.95
N LYS A 305 -10.48 13.49 -20.70
CA LYS A 305 -10.61 14.94 -20.51
C LYS A 305 -11.28 15.34 -19.19
N GLU A 306 -11.98 14.40 -18.55
CA GLU A 306 -12.64 14.62 -17.25
C GLU A 306 -11.66 14.50 -16.07
N TYR A 307 -10.44 14.02 -16.32
CA TYR A 307 -9.42 13.79 -15.30
C TYR A 307 -8.45 14.98 -15.26
N THR A 308 -8.89 16.04 -14.60
CA THR A 308 -8.17 17.31 -14.45
C THR A 308 -6.92 17.14 -13.56
N VAL A 309 -5.86 17.84 -13.93
CA VAL A 309 -4.60 17.90 -13.15
C VAL A 309 -4.43 19.31 -12.61
N GLY A 310 -4.07 19.46 -11.35
CA GLY A 310 -3.90 20.76 -10.73
C GLY A 310 -3.56 20.74 -9.26
N ASP A 311 -3.77 21.86 -8.59
CA ASP A 311 -3.52 22.01 -7.16
C ASP A 311 -4.34 20.98 -6.36
N PRO A 312 -3.68 20.14 -5.54
CA PRO A 312 -4.36 19.10 -4.79
C PRO A 312 -5.31 19.63 -3.71
N THR A 313 -5.25 20.92 -3.36
CA THR A 313 -6.20 21.56 -2.44
C THR A 313 -7.53 21.94 -3.10
N ASP A 314 -7.57 21.98 -4.44
CA ASP A 314 -8.82 22.23 -5.19
C ASP A 314 -9.68 20.97 -5.20
N HIS A 315 -10.94 21.11 -4.78
CA HIS A 315 -11.89 19.99 -4.65
C HIS A 315 -12.33 19.38 -6.00
N ASP A 316 -12.19 20.12 -7.10
CA ASP A 316 -12.58 19.69 -8.44
C ASP A 316 -11.43 19.00 -9.20
N VAL A 317 -10.21 19.04 -8.65
CA VAL A 317 -9.04 18.39 -9.23
C VAL A 317 -9.05 16.89 -8.94
N LYS A 318 -8.76 16.10 -9.97
CA LYS A 318 -8.74 14.64 -9.92
C LYS A 318 -7.33 14.07 -9.71
N LEU A 319 -6.31 14.73 -10.28
CA LEU A 319 -4.91 14.34 -10.15
C LEU A 319 -4.10 15.52 -9.59
N GLY A 320 -3.40 15.26 -8.49
CA GLY A 320 -2.34 16.13 -7.99
C GLY A 320 -0.99 15.80 -8.64
N PRO A 321 0.13 16.33 -8.10
CA PRO A 321 1.47 15.99 -8.53
C PRO A 321 1.82 14.53 -8.17
N VAL A 322 2.91 14.02 -8.76
CA VAL A 322 3.57 12.82 -8.25
C VAL A 322 4.51 13.19 -7.08
N SER A 323 4.82 12.25 -6.23
CA SER A 323 5.37 12.49 -4.88
C SER A 323 6.78 13.07 -4.82
N SER A 324 7.56 13.03 -5.89
CA SER A 324 8.95 13.49 -5.87
C SER A 324 9.54 13.67 -7.27
N MET A 325 10.65 14.42 -7.35
CA MET A 325 11.46 14.56 -8.56
C MET A 325 11.90 13.20 -9.13
N ALA A 326 12.34 12.29 -8.29
CA ALA A 326 12.76 10.95 -8.73
C ALA A 326 11.62 10.18 -9.41
N GLN A 327 10.39 10.28 -8.87
CA GLN A 327 9.21 9.65 -9.46
C GLN A 327 8.80 10.34 -10.76
N TYR A 328 8.86 11.66 -10.82
CA TYR A 328 8.61 12.44 -12.02
C TYR A 328 9.57 12.05 -13.17
N GLN A 329 10.86 11.95 -12.89
CA GLN A 329 11.87 11.54 -13.87
C GLN A 329 11.64 10.10 -14.34
N LYS A 330 11.42 9.18 -13.41
CA LYS A 330 11.12 7.78 -13.73
C LYS A 330 9.93 7.65 -14.69
N ILE A 331 8.83 8.35 -14.42
CA ILE A 331 7.64 8.28 -15.28
C ILE A 331 7.94 8.88 -16.66
N SER A 332 8.67 10.00 -16.72
CA SER A 332 9.08 10.64 -17.99
C SER A 332 9.94 9.72 -18.84
N GLU A 333 10.87 8.98 -18.22
CA GLU A 333 11.70 7.99 -18.90
C GLU A 333 10.85 6.84 -19.48
N TYR A 334 9.85 6.33 -18.73
CA TYR A 334 8.96 5.29 -19.23
C TYR A 334 8.07 5.79 -20.37
N ILE A 335 7.58 7.04 -20.32
CA ILE A 335 6.81 7.63 -21.43
C ILE A 335 7.69 7.71 -22.67
N SER A 336 8.94 8.21 -22.55
CA SER A 336 9.91 8.25 -23.66
C SER A 336 10.19 6.86 -24.22
N LYS A 337 10.33 5.86 -23.35
CA LYS A 337 10.58 4.48 -23.75
C LYS A 337 9.40 3.87 -24.49
N GLY A 338 8.17 4.08 -24.02
CA GLY A 338 6.96 3.64 -24.72
C GLY A 338 6.84 4.22 -26.13
N LEU A 339 7.18 5.48 -26.31
CA LEU A 339 7.25 6.10 -27.64
C LEU A 339 8.31 5.47 -28.53
N SER A 340 9.52 5.22 -28.00
CA SER A 340 10.63 4.62 -28.74
C SER A 340 10.38 3.17 -29.14
N GLU A 341 9.57 2.45 -28.35
CA GLU A 341 9.16 1.05 -28.64
C GLU A 341 7.98 0.96 -29.62
N GLY A 342 7.42 2.08 -30.07
CA GLY A 342 6.35 2.13 -31.09
C GLY A 342 4.94 2.30 -30.53
N GLY A 343 4.80 2.53 -29.24
CA GLY A 343 3.52 2.88 -28.61
C GLY A 343 2.99 4.22 -29.15
N ARG A 344 1.69 4.30 -29.42
CA ARG A 344 1.01 5.51 -29.87
C ARG A 344 0.25 6.17 -28.73
N LEU A 345 0.48 7.45 -28.50
CA LEU A 345 -0.30 8.21 -27.52
C LEU A 345 -1.73 8.48 -28.02
N LEU A 346 -2.71 8.20 -27.18
CA LEU A 346 -4.09 8.70 -27.34
C LEU A 346 -4.27 10.05 -26.65
N THR A 347 -3.63 10.25 -25.50
CA THR A 347 -3.63 11.50 -24.73
C THR A 347 -2.40 11.55 -23.84
N GLY A 348 -2.10 12.72 -23.28
CA GLY A 348 -0.94 12.94 -22.42
C GLY A 348 0.37 12.95 -23.20
N GLY A 349 1.41 12.44 -22.60
CA GLY A 349 2.77 12.40 -23.12
C GLY A 349 3.79 12.89 -22.13
N LEU A 350 4.95 13.33 -22.62
CA LEU A 350 6.01 13.87 -21.78
C LEU A 350 5.50 15.09 -21.01
N PRO A 351 5.73 15.13 -19.68
CA PRO A 351 5.29 16.27 -18.87
C PRO A 351 6.14 17.52 -19.19
N GLU A 352 5.59 18.67 -18.82
CA GLU A 352 6.28 19.97 -18.89
C GLU A 352 7.41 20.06 -17.84
N SER A 353 8.04 21.24 -17.71
CA SER A 353 9.05 21.48 -16.68
C SER A 353 8.48 21.25 -15.25
N PRO A 354 9.22 20.59 -14.34
CA PRO A 354 8.80 20.41 -12.96
C PRO A 354 8.96 21.65 -12.06
N ASP A 355 9.21 22.84 -12.65
CA ASP A 355 9.54 24.07 -11.90
C ASP A 355 8.42 24.52 -10.95
N HIS A 356 7.17 24.16 -11.24
CA HIS A 356 5.98 24.53 -10.47
C HIS A 356 5.29 23.32 -9.82
N GLY A 357 6.04 22.24 -9.53
CA GLY A 357 5.51 20.99 -8.99
C GLY A 357 5.63 19.82 -9.95
N TYR A 358 5.43 18.62 -9.43
CA TYR A 358 5.68 17.37 -10.18
C TYR A 358 4.43 16.86 -10.90
N TYR A 359 3.82 17.69 -11.75
CA TYR A 359 2.56 17.37 -12.42
C TYR A 359 2.77 16.56 -13.69
N ILE A 360 2.00 15.48 -13.84
CA ILE A 360 1.98 14.61 -15.02
C ILE A 360 0.53 14.37 -15.42
N HIS A 361 0.21 14.64 -16.69
CA HIS A 361 -1.14 14.43 -17.23
C HIS A 361 -1.45 12.95 -17.44
N PRO A 362 -2.73 12.54 -17.36
CA PRO A 362 -3.16 11.22 -17.78
C PRO A 362 -2.59 10.86 -19.14
N THR A 363 -1.79 9.80 -19.18
CA THR A 363 -1.09 9.36 -20.39
C THR A 363 -1.59 7.97 -20.78
N ILE A 364 -2.13 7.86 -21.99
CA ILE A 364 -2.71 6.61 -22.49
C ILE A 364 -1.98 6.21 -23.77
N PHE A 365 -1.31 5.03 -23.68
CA PHE A 365 -0.68 4.39 -24.83
C PHE A 365 -1.63 3.37 -25.46
N THR A 366 -1.71 3.36 -26.78
CA THR A 366 -2.30 2.31 -27.61
C THR A 366 -1.26 1.75 -28.57
N ASN A 367 -1.61 0.73 -29.37
CA ASN A 367 -0.65 -0.06 -30.13
C ASN A 367 0.47 -0.67 -29.26
N VAL A 368 0.12 -0.98 -28.01
CA VAL A 368 1.04 -1.62 -27.08
C VAL A 368 0.96 -3.12 -27.23
N THR A 369 2.12 -3.77 -27.39
CA THR A 369 2.25 -5.22 -27.27
C THR A 369 2.70 -5.57 -25.86
N ASN A 370 2.38 -6.78 -25.40
CA ASN A 370 2.62 -7.15 -23.99
C ASN A 370 4.11 -7.28 -23.62
N ASP A 371 4.99 -7.44 -24.61
CA ASP A 371 6.44 -7.50 -24.46
C ASP A 371 7.13 -6.14 -24.36
N MET A 372 6.42 -5.03 -24.66
CA MET A 372 6.96 -3.69 -24.46
C MET A 372 7.27 -3.43 -22.99
N THR A 373 8.34 -2.68 -22.73
CA THR A 373 8.76 -2.34 -21.35
C THR A 373 7.65 -1.67 -20.55
N ILE A 374 6.89 -0.76 -21.18
CA ILE A 374 5.78 -0.06 -20.51
C ILE A 374 4.61 -0.99 -20.13
N ALA A 375 4.49 -2.17 -20.77
CA ALA A 375 3.48 -3.18 -20.45
C ALA A 375 3.96 -4.19 -19.39
N GLN A 376 5.27 -4.33 -19.17
CA GLN A 376 5.85 -5.29 -18.24
C GLN A 376 6.29 -4.65 -16.92
N ASP A 377 6.87 -3.45 -16.97
CA ASP A 377 7.40 -2.79 -15.78
C ASP A 377 6.35 -1.93 -15.07
N GLU A 378 6.47 -1.86 -13.74
CA GLU A 378 5.68 -0.98 -12.90
C GLU A 378 6.17 0.46 -13.02
N ILE A 379 5.41 1.30 -13.72
CA ILE A 379 5.72 2.73 -13.92
C ILE A 379 5.45 3.53 -12.64
N PHE A 380 4.34 3.23 -11.95
CA PHE A 380 3.87 3.88 -10.74
C PHE A 380 3.52 5.37 -10.94
N GLY A 381 2.82 5.65 -12.04
CA GLY A 381 2.38 6.97 -12.47
C GLY A 381 1.11 6.89 -13.31
N PRO A 382 0.54 8.03 -13.76
CA PRO A 382 -0.73 8.07 -14.48
C PRO A 382 -0.57 7.65 -15.97
N VAL A 383 -0.04 6.44 -16.18
CA VAL A 383 0.26 5.88 -17.50
C VAL A 383 -0.47 4.56 -17.69
N LEU A 384 -1.38 4.53 -18.66
CA LEU A 384 -2.20 3.38 -19.04
C LEU A 384 -1.71 2.78 -20.35
N CYS A 385 -1.51 1.45 -20.39
CA CYS A 385 -1.20 0.67 -21.58
C CYS A 385 -2.44 -0.06 -22.07
N VAL A 386 -2.91 0.25 -23.29
CA VAL A 386 -4.04 -0.40 -23.95
C VAL A 386 -3.52 -1.49 -24.88
N ILE A 387 -3.90 -2.73 -24.60
CA ILE A 387 -3.47 -3.93 -25.34
C ILE A 387 -4.71 -4.63 -25.90
N THR A 388 -4.69 -5.01 -27.15
CA THR A 388 -5.78 -5.75 -27.77
C THR A 388 -5.60 -7.25 -27.58
N TYR A 389 -6.72 -7.97 -27.47
CA TYR A 389 -6.77 -9.42 -27.46
C TYR A 389 -7.74 -9.94 -28.54
N LYS A 390 -7.54 -11.16 -29.04
CA LYS A 390 -8.33 -11.78 -30.12
C LYS A 390 -9.55 -12.52 -29.57
N ASP A 391 -9.37 -13.27 -28.50
CA ASP A 391 -10.38 -14.08 -27.84
C ASP A 391 -10.08 -14.18 -26.33
N THR A 392 -10.96 -14.83 -25.60
CA THR A 392 -10.88 -14.99 -24.15
C THR A 392 -9.59 -15.70 -23.70
N ASP A 393 -9.11 -16.69 -24.45
CA ASP A 393 -7.89 -17.42 -24.11
C ASP A 393 -6.65 -16.53 -24.28
N ASP A 394 -6.64 -15.71 -25.31
CA ASP A 394 -5.60 -14.70 -25.53
C ASP A 394 -5.63 -13.62 -24.45
N ALA A 395 -6.81 -13.13 -24.05
CA ALA A 395 -6.96 -12.19 -22.95
C ALA A 395 -6.37 -12.73 -21.63
N VAL A 396 -6.69 -13.98 -21.28
CA VAL A 396 -6.14 -14.65 -20.09
C VAL A 396 -4.63 -14.87 -20.20
N ARG A 397 -4.14 -15.24 -21.38
CA ARG A 397 -2.71 -15.38 -21.62
C ARG A 397 -1.98 -14.06 -21.39
N ILE A 398 -2.44 -12.97 -21.99
CA ILE A 398 -1.85 -11.63 -21.84
C ILE A 398 -1.96 -11.16 -20.39
N ALA A 399 -3.11 -11.36 -19.74
CA ALA A 399 -3.32 -10.96 -18.35
C ALA A 399 -2.28 -11.60 -17.41
N ASN A 400 -1.97 -12.88 -17.63
CA ASN A 400 -1.05 -13.68 -16.83
C ASN A 400 0.43 -13.51 -17.20
N ASP A 401 0.72 -13.00 -18.40
CA ASP A 401 2.07 -12.84 -18.93
C ASP A 401 2.73 -11.57 -18.38
N THR A 402 3.08 -11.62 -17.13
CA THR A 402 3.81 -10.64 -16.34
C THR A 402 4.44 -11.33 -15.14
N ARG A 403 5.52 -10.80 -14.61
CA ARG A 403 6.14 -11.27 -13.35
C ARG A 403 5.30 -10.97 -12.11
N TYR A 404 4.33 -10.07 -12.21
CA TYR A 404 3.45 -9.64 -11.13
C TYR A 404 2.15 -10.44 -11.04
N GLY A 405 1.46 -10.31 -9.91
CA GLY A 405 0.16 -10.93 -9.67
C GLY A 405 -0.54 -10.35 -8.43
N LEU A 406 -0.53 -9.01 -8.28
CA LEU A 406 -1.15 -8.36 -7.12
C LEU A 406 -2.68 -8.26 -7.31
N ASN A 407 -3.10 -7.60 -8.38
CA ASN A 407 -4.49 -7.26 -8.61
C ASN A 407 -4.88 -7.50 -10.08
N ALA A 408 -6.17 -7.70 -10.33
CA ALA A 408 -6.77 -7.79 -11.65
C ALA A 408 -8.24 -7.37 -11.62
N GLY A 409 -8.80 -7.07 -12.79
CA GLY A 409 -10.23 -6.86 -12.94
C GLY A 409 -10.77 -7.45 -14.24
N VAL A 410 -12.03 -7.84 -14.23
CA VAL A 410 -12.76 -8.31 -15.42
C VAL A 410 -14.13 -7.64 -15.45
N TYR A 411 -14.48 -7.03 -16.57
CA TYR A 411 -15.77 -6.38 -16.77
C TYR A 411 -16.52 -7.02 -17.93
N GLY A 412 -17.78 -7.42 -17.69
CA GLY A 412 -18.66 -8.00 -18.70
C GLY A 412 -19.76 -8.84 -18.09
N PRO A 413 -20.42 -9.73 -18.88
CA PRO A 413 -21.44 -10.65 -18.37
C PRO A 413 -20.89 -11.44 -17.17
N LYS A 414 -21.65 -11.49 -16.07
CA LYS A 414 -21.19 -11.95 -14.75
C LYS A 414 -20.59 -13.35 -14.77
N GLU A 415 -21.27 -14.31 -15.38
CA GLU A 415 -20.81 -15.71 -15.43
C GLU A 415 -19.51 -15.84 -16.24
N GLU A 416 -19.40 -15.14 -17.36
CA GLU A 416 -18.20 -15.13 -18.20
C GLU A 416 -17.03 -14.45 -17.47
N ALA A 417 -17.28 -13.30 -16.83
CA ALA A 417 -16.28 -12.59 -16.04
C ALA A 417 -15.76 -13.44 -14.86
N ILE A 418 -16.62 -14.19 -14.18
CA ILE A 418 -16.22 -15.14 -13.13
C ILE A 418 -15.36 -16.26 -13.70
N ALA A 419 -15.74 -16.86 -14.83
CA ALA A 419 -14.97 -17.92 -15.45
C ALA A 419 -13.55 -17.47 -15.85
N ILE A 420 -13.41 -16.24 -16.35
CA ILE A 420 -12.11 -15.63 -16.67
C ILE A 420 -11.33 -15.33 -15.39
N ALA A 421 -11.98 -14.75 -14.37
CA ALA A 421 -11.35 -14.39 -13.10
C ALA A 421 -10.68 -15.61 -12.43
N HIS A 422 -11.29 -16.79 -12.46
CA HIS A 422 -10.68 -18.03 -11.96
C HIS A 422 -9.40 -18.45 -12.69
N ARG A 423 -9.17 -17.96 -13.89
CA ARG A 423 -7.99 -18.28 -14.71
C ARG A 423 -6.88 -17.24 -14.55
N ILE A 424 -7.17 -16.07 -13.97
CA ILE A 424 -6.19 -15.00 -13.75
C ILE A 424 -5.37 -15.29 -12.49
N LYS A 425 -4.04 -15.18 -12.60
CA LYS A 425 -3.08 -15.42 -11.51
C LYS A 425 -2.78 -14.12 -10.76
N ALA A 426 -3.73 -13.70 -9.93
CA ALA A 426 -3.58 -12.53 -9.06
C ALA A 426 -4.18 -12.82 -7.67
N GLY A 427 -3.69 -12.11 -6.66
CA GLY A 427 -4.18 -12.26 -5.29
C GLY A 427 -5.59 -11.70 -5.10
N ASN A 428 -5.94 -10.64 -5.84
CA ASN A 428 -7.26 -10.05 -5.85
C ASN A 428 -7.76 -9.92 -7.29
N VAL A 429 -9.02 -10.29 -7.55
CA VAL A 429 -9.66 -10.11 -8.86
C VAL A 429 -11.05 -9.49 -8.67
N TYR A 430 -11.23 -8.30 -9.23
CA TYR A 430 -12.49 -7.57 -9.16
C TYR A 430 -13.35 -7.90 -10.38
N ILE A 431 -14.64 -8.16 -10.15
CA ILE A 431 -15.62 -8.43 -11.21
C ILE A 431 -16.58 -7.25 -11.29
N ASN A 432 -16.64 -6.62 -12.46
CA ASN A 432 -17.46 -5.44 -12.71
C ASN A 432 -17.12 -4.31 -11.72
N ALA A 433 -18.11 -3.67 -11.11
CA ALA A 433 -17.95 -2.58 -10.15
C ALA A 433 -17.95 -3.05 -8.69
N SER A 434 -17.43 -4.26 -8.41
CA SER A 434 -17.40 -4.79 -7.04
C SER A 434 -16.61 -3.89 -6.11
N PRO A 435 -17.13 -3.52 -4.93
CA PRO A 435 -16.40 -2.74 -3.95
C PRO A 435 -15.28 -3.59 -3.31
N ARG A 436 -14.32 -2.90 -2.72
CA ARG A 436 -13.31 -3.56 -1.88
C ARG A 436 -13.95 -4.01 -0.56
N ASP A 437 -13.63 -5.23 -0.15
CA ASP A 437 -14.02 -5.79 1.13
C ASP A 437 -12.81 -5.71 2.11
N THR A 438 -12.98 -5.05 3.26
CA THR A 438 -11.94 -4.93 4.28
C THR A 438 -11.66 -6.23 5.03
N ALA A 439 -12.60 -7.16 5.02
CA ALA A 439 -12.45 -8.49 5.61
C ALA A 439 -11.75 -9.50 4.69
N ALA A 440 -11.65 -9.20 3.39
CA ALA A 440 -10.99 -10.07 2.43
C ALA A 440 -9.46 -10.02 2.57
N PRO A 441 -8.75 -11.14 2.28
CA PRO A 441 -7.30 -11.13 2.22
C PRO A 441 -6.81 -10.22 1.09
N PHE A 442 -5.71 -9.52 1.35
CA PHE A 442 -5.01 -8.70 0.38
C PHE A 442 -3.56 -9.19 0.26
N GLY A 443 -3.02 -9.28 -0.96
CA GLY A 443 -1.64 -9.64 -1.20
C GLY A 443 -1.43 -10.29 -2.56
N GLY A 444 -0.17 -10.32 -3.01
CA GLY A 444 0.18 -10.71 -4.36
C GLY A 444 0.53 -12.19 -4.55
N TYR A 445 0.44 -12.63 -5.80
CA TYR A 445 1.07 -13.81 -6.34
C TYR A 445 2.41 -13.43 -6.96
N LYS A 446 3.24 -14.41 -7.32
CA LYS A 446 4.51 -14.23 -8.03
C LYS A 446 5.42 -13.20 -7.31
N GLU A 447 5.98 -12.23 -8.07
CA GLU A 447 6.87 -11.20 -7.52
C GLU A 447 6.11 -10.01 -6.86
N SER A 448 4.80 -10.11 -6.71
CA SER A 448 4.00 -9.08 -6.02
C SER A 448 3.95 -9.25 -4.51
N GLY A 449 4.44 -10.35 -3.94
CA GLY A 449 4.58 -10.44 -2.49
C GLY A 449 4.56 -11.84 -1.91
N LEU A 450 4.72 -11.87 -0.57
CA LEU A 450 4.64 -13.04 0.30
C LEU A 450 3.76 -12.70 1.50
N GLY A 451 2.91 -13.62 1.93
CA GLY A 451 1.95 -13.38 3.01
C GLY A 451 0.68 -12.70 2.55
N ARG A 452 -0.14 -12.31 3.50
CA ARG A 452 -1.40 -11.59 3.27
C ARG A 452 -1.60 -10.50 4.31
N GLU A 453 -2.28 -9.44 3.88
CA GLU A 453 -2.82 -8.38 4.73
C GLU A 453 -4.36 -8.41 4.65
N GLY A 454 -5.05 -7.66 5.50
CA GLY A 454 -6.51 -7.55 5.50
C GLY A 454 -7.23 -8.70 6.21
N GLY A 455 -8.32 -8.35 6.89
CA GLY A 455 -9.18 -9.28 7.59
C GLY A 455 -8.46 -10.19 8.59
N ILE A 456 -9.08 -11.33 8.87
CA ILE A 456 -8.49 -12.37 9.73
C ILE A 456 -7.18 -12.91 9.15
N TYR A 457 -7.06 -13.01 7.83
CA TYR A 457 -5.86 -13.51 7.17
C TYR A 457 -4.63 -12.65 7.49
N GLY A 458 -4.78 -11.31 7.44
CA GLY A 458 -3.70 -10.40 7.81
C GLY A 458 -3.36 -10.44 9.29
N MET A 459 -4.34 -10.69 10.18
CA MET A 459 -4.08 -10.88 11.61
C MET A 459 -3.31 -12.17 11.88
N LEU A 460 -3.60 -13.24 11.17
CA LEU A 460 -2.92 -14.54 11.31
C LEU A 460 -1.43 -14.47 10.93
N GLU A 461 -1.04 -13.59 10.01
CA GLU A 461 0.38 -13.38 9.65
C GLU A 461 1.23 -12.91 10.84
N PHE A 462 0.63 -12.26 11.83
CA PHE A 462 1.31 -11.79 13.05
C PHE A 462 1.25 -12.81 14.21
N THR A 463 0.96 -14.07 13.91
CA THR A 463 0.91 -15.17 14.88
C THR A 463 1.79 -16.33 14.47
N GLN A 464 2.27 -17.09 15.44
CA GLN A 464 2.97 -18.36 15.24
C GLN A 464 2.24 -19.49 15.96
N GLN A 465 2.37 -20.71 15.45
CA GLN A 465 1.64 -21.87 15.94
C GLN A 465 2.49 -22.70 16.90
N LYS A 466 1.87 -23.14 18.01
CA LYS A 466 2.42 -24.10 18.96
C LYS A 466 1.45 -25.27 19.11
N ALA A 467 1.87 -26.48 18.82
CA ALA A 467 1.09 -27.69 19.11
C ALA A 467 1.45 -28.27 20.47
N LEU A 468 0.43 -28.46 21.31
CA LEU A 468 0.54 -29.21 22.55
C LEU A 468 -0.08 -30.60 22.33
N PHE A 469 0.70 -31.61 22.60
CA PHE A 469 0.27 -33.01 22.57
C PHE A 469 -0.07 -33.43 23.98
N ASP A 470 -1.30 -33.88 24.22
CA ASP A 470 -1.81 -34.29 25.48
C ASP A 470 -2.52 -35.65 25.36
N THR A 471 -2.35 -36.54 26.31
CA THR A 471 -2.98 -37.87 26.31
C THR A 471 -4.46 -37.84 26.63
N GLY A 472 -4.99 -36.69 27.10
CA GLY A 472 -6.43 -36.48 27.30
C GLY A 472 -6.98 -37.21 28.51
N ASP A 473 -6.21 -37.37 29.58
CA ASP A 473 -6.69 -37.91 30.85
C ASP A 473 -7.55 -36.89 31.62
#